data_d1d23e4fb0e37a583e94e785c0040570
#
_entry.id   d1d23e4fb0e37a583e94e785c0040570
#
_cell.length_a   1.000
_cell.length_b   1.000
_cell.length_c   1.000
_cell.angle_alpha   90.00
_cell.angle_beta   90.00
_cell.angle_gamma   90.00
#
_symmetry.space_group_name_H-M   'P 1'
#
loop_
_entity.id
_entity.type
_entity.pdbx_description
1 polymer ?
#
loop_
_entity_poly.entity_id
_entity_poly.type
_entity_poly.pdbx_seq_one_letter_code
_entity_poly.pdbx_strand_id
1 'polypeptide(L)'
;SSSGIQKHSGYILANAYMPGFSSDEQRVLAMLCRYYRKKIIAEELTDFAQFEHFTVARMIVVIRLAVLLNASRQTHEALRSVSLKGAKLILTLQGPLAKSAILEADIARENKHLSVLGYQLIIA
;
A
#
# COMPACT_ATOMS: atom_id res chain seq x y z
N SER A 1 9.57 11.17 -14.27
CA SER A 1 8.72 11.45 -13.11
C SER A 1 8.76 10.31 -12.12
N SER A 2 8.35 10.56 -10.89
CA SER A 2 8.34 9.52 -9.84
C SER A 2 7.38 8.38 -10.18
N SER A 3 6.25 8.65 -10.84
CA SER A 3 5.33 7.59 -11.26
C SER A 3 5.91 6.73 -12.38
N GLY A 4 6.76 7.30 -13.23
CA GLY A 4 7.50 6.53 -14.23
C GLY A 4 8.50 5.58 -13.60
N ILE A 5 9.13 5.97 -12.47
CA ILE A 5 10.07 5.12 -11.74
C ILE A 5 9.38 3.88 -11.19
N GLN A 6 8.22 4.02 -10.54
CA GLN A 6 7.49 2.87 -10.01
C GLN A 6 7.03 1.92 -11.11
N LYS A 7 6.51 2.47 -12.19
CA LYS A 7 6.08 1.68 -13.34
C LYS A 7 7.25 0.89 -13.93
N HIS A 8 8.41 1.53 -14.06
CA HIS A 8 9.60 0.90 -14.58
C HIS A 8 10.13 -0.19 -13.65
N SER A 9 10.13 0.05 -12.34
CA SER A 9 10.55 -0.94 -11.34
C SER A 9 9.65 -2.18 -11.38
N GLY A 10 8.33 -1.97 -11.51
CA GLY A 10 7.38 -3.09 -11.66
C GLY A 10 7.66 -3.90 -12.91
N TYR A 11 7.94 -3.24 -14.03
CA TYR A 11 8.28 -3.92 -15.28
C TYR A 11 9.55 -4.75 -15.15
N ILE A 12 10.60 -4.21 -14.53
CA ILE A 12 11.84 -4.94 -14.31
C ILE A 12 11.59 -6.21 -13.51
N LEU A 13 10.85 -6.11 -12.40
CA LEU A 13 10.56 -7.28 -11.56
C LEU A 13 9.67 -8.29 -12.27
N ALA A 14 8.71 -7.84 -13.06
CA ALA A 14 7.82 -8.74 -13.79
C ALA A 14 8.56 -9.57 -14.84
N ASN A 15 9.68 -9.06 -15.36
CA ASN A 15 10.40 -9.67 -16.48
C ASN A 15 11.78 -10.22 -16.09
N ALA A 16 12.21 -10.05 -14.84
CA ALA A 16 13.52 -10.53 -14.38
C ALA A 16 13.52 -12.06 -14.26
N TYR A 17 14.71 -12.64 -14.38
CA TYR A 17 14.92 -14.03 -14.05
C TYR A 17 15.02 -14.15 -12.53
N MET A 18 14.04 -14.80 -11.92
CA MET A 18 13.92 -14.91 -10.46
C MET A 18 13.72 -16.37 -10.03
N PRO A 19 14.79 -17.19 -10.07
CA PRO A 19 14.67 -18.58 -9.63
C PRO A 19 14.29 -18.65 -8.15
N GLY A 20 13.44 -19.62 -7.80
CA GLY A 20 12.92 -19.74 -6.43
C GLY A 20 11.60 -19.02 -6.20
N PHE A 21 11.15 -18.19 -7.14
CA PHE A 21 9.86 -17.54 -7.09
C PHE A 21 8.92 -18.16 -8.14
N SER A 22 7.67 -18.39 -7.76
CA SER A 22 6.66 -18.77 -8.74
C SER A 22 6.31 -17.56 -9.62
N SER A 23 5.67 -17.83 -10.76
CA SER A 23 5.21 -16.75 -11.64
C SER A 23 4.24 -15.81 -10.92
N ASP A 24 3.35 -16.36 -10.09
CA ASP A 24 2.38 -15.55 -9.35
C ASP A 24 3.07 -14.73 -8.27
N GLU A 25 4.03 -15.31 -7.54
CA GLU A 25 4.81 -14.56 -6.55
C GLU A 25 5.57 -13.41 -7.19
N GLN A 26 6.18 -13.66 -8.35
CA GLN A 26 6.90 -12.61 -9.09
C GLN A 26 5.96 -11.49 -9.51
N ARG A 27 4.75 -11.82 -9.95
CA ARG A 27 3.75 -10.81 -10.32
C ARG A 27 3.29 -9.99 -9.12
N VAL A 28 3.13 -10.63 -7.94
CA VAL A 28 2.80 -9.91 -6.71
C VAL A 28 3.88 -8.90 -6.38
N LEU A 29 5.15 -9.32 -6.41
CA LEU A 29 6.26 -8.42 -6.14
C LEU A 29 6.28 -7.24 -7.12
N ALA A 30 6.04 -7.50 -8.39
CA ALA A 30 5.97 -6.46 -9.42
C ALA A 30 4.84 -5.46 -9.13
N MET A 31 3.67 -5.95 -8.70
CA MET A 31 2.55 -5.08 -8.32
C MET A 31 2.86 -4.23 -7.10
N LEU A 32 3.51 -4.79 -6.08
CA LEU A 32 3.90 -4.03 -4.90
C LEU A 32 4.89 -2.92 -5.27
N CYS A 33 5.87 -3.21 -6.12
CA CYS A 33 6.81 -2.19 -6.59
C CYS A 33 6.16 -1.12 -7.44
N ARG A 34 5.14 -1.48 -8.22
CA ARG A 34 4.43 -0.53 -9.05
C ARG A 34 3.52 0.37 -8.23
N TYR A 35 2.87 -0.17 -7.18
CA TYR A 35 1.77 0.51 -6.49
C TYR A 35 2.03 0.90 -5.04
N TYR A 36 3.26 0.82 -4.55
CA TYR A 36 3.53 1.28 -3.18
C TYR A 36 3.39 2.80 -3.02
N ARG A 37 3.29 3.52 -4.13
CA ARG A 37 3.08 4.98 -4.18
C ARG A 37 2.24 5.32 -5.42
N LYS A 38 1.68 6.53 -5.42
CA LYS A 38 0.99 7.13 -6.57
C LYS A 38 -0.32 6.42 -6.90
N LYS A 39 -0.83 6.70 -8.08
CA LYS A 39 -2.14 6.23 -8.52
C LYS A 39 -2.15 4.72 -8.76
N ILE A 40 -3.25 4.08 -8.36
CA ILE A 40 -3.45 2.64 -8.54
C ILE A 40 -4.45 2.42 -9.68
N ILE A 41 -4.14 1.46 -10.56
CA ILE A 41 -5.04 1.02 -11.60
C ILE A 41 -5.58 -0.35 -11.18
N ALA A 42 -6.81 -0.36 -10.64
CA ALA A 42 -7.38 -1.56 -10.02
C ALA A 42 -7.52 -2.73 -11.01
N GLU A 43 -7.77 -2.43 -12.28
CA GLU A 43 -7.93 -3.44 -13.33
C GLU A 43 -6.70 -4.32 -13.50
N GLU A 44 -5.52 -3.82 -13.16
CA GLU A 44 -4.29 -4.60 -13.28
C GLU A 44 -4.17 -5.71 -12.22
N LEU A 45 -5.03 -5.71 -11.21
CA LEU A 45 -5.04 -6.74 -10.18
C LEU A 45 -5.96 -7.92 -10.53
N THR A 46 -6.68 -7.88 -11.64
CA THR A 46 -7.67 -8.90 -11.99
C THR A 46 -7.06 -10.20 -12.51
N ASP A 47 -5.77 -10.23 -12.85
CA ASP A 47 -5.12 -11.37 -13.48
C ASP A 47 -4.52 -12.38 -12.50
N PHE A 48 -4.74 -12.21 -11.20
CA PHE A 48 -4.18 -13.12 -10.20
C PHE A 48 -5.10 -14.35 -10.04
N ALA A 49 -4.66 -15.49 -10.56
CA ALA A 49 -5.40 -16.74 -10.47
C ALA A 49 -5.11 -17.50 -9.18
N GLN A 50 -3.87 -17.51 -8.73
CA GLN A 50 -3.44 -18.25 -7.55
C GLN A 50 -3.62 -17.46 -6.26
N PHE A 51 -3.40 -16.15 -6.33
CA PHE A 51 -3.64 -15.24 -5.20
C PHE A 51 -4.98 -14.56 -5.40
N GLU A 52 -5.78 -14.50 -4.35
CA GLU A 52 -7.04 -13.80 -4.44
C GLU A 52 -6.80 -12.31 -4.62
N HIS A 53 -7.62 -11.70 -5.47
CA HIS A 53 -7.51 -10.29 -5.80
C HIS A 53 -7.45 -9.40 -4.55
N PHE A 54 -8.31 -9.65 -3.57
CA PHE A 54 -8.33 -8.84 -2.35
C PHE A 54 -7.08 -9.03 -1.49
N THR A 55 -6.42 -10.18 -1.55
CA THR A 55 -5.17 -10.41 -0.82
C THR A 55 -4.08 -9.50 -1.36
N VAL A 56 -3.93 -9.42 -2.68
CA VAL A 56 -2.95 -8.53 -3.30
C VAL A 56 -3.30 -7.08 -2.99
N ALA A 57 -4.57 -6.72 -3.06
CA ALA A 57 -5.04 -5.37 -2.71
C ALA A 57 -4.66 -5.01 -1.26
N ARG A 58 -4.85 -5.92 -0.31
CA ARG A 58 -4.47 -5.70 1.09
C ARG A 58 -2.98 -5.53 1.27
N MET A 59 -2.17 -6.30 0.54
CA MET A 59 -0.72 -6.16 0.58
C MET A 59 -0.29 -4.78 0.10
N ILE A 60 -0.91 -4.28 -0.96
CA ILE A 60 -0.66 -2.94 -1.47
C ILE A 60 -1.04 -1.89 -0.41
N VAL A 61 -2.21 -2.03 0.21
CA VAL A 61 -2.67 -1.10 1.26
C VAL A 61 -1.68 -1.07 2.42
N VAL A 62 -1.22 -2.23 2.88
CA VAL A 62 -0.30 -2.33 4.02
C VAL A 62 1.05 -1.69 3.70
N ILE A 63 1.62 -1.97 2.52
CA ILE A 63 2.90 -1.37 2.15
C ILE A 63 2.79 0.15 1.99
N ARG A 64 1.67 0.63 1.44
CA ARG A 64 1.43 2.08 1.31
C ARG A 64 1.29 2.74 2.67
N LEU A 65 0.63 2.08 3.63
CA LEU A 65 0.52 2.58 5.00
C LEU A 65 1.90 2.70 5.64
N ALA A 66 2.75 1.69 5.48
CA ALA A 66 4.10 1.70 6.02
C ALA A 66 4.92 2.87 5.44
N VAL A 67 4.81 3.10 4.13
CA VAL A 67 5.50 4.21 3.46
C VAL A 67 5.00 5.56 3.98
N LEU A 68 3.69 5.70 4.12
CA LEU A 68 3.07 6.94 4.61
C LEU A 68 3.52 7.28 6.02
N LEU A 69 3.49 6.30 6.93
CA LEU A 69 3.90 6.52 8.32
C LEU A 69 5.40 6.78 8.44
N ASN A 70 6.21 6.11 7.63
CA ASN A 70 7.66 6.31 7.62
C ASN A 70 8.03 7.70 7.12
N ALA A 71 7.27 8.26 6.19
CA ALA A 71 7.51 9.59 5.65
C ALA A 71 7.36 10.69 6.70
N SER A 72 6.63 10.46 7.78
CA SER A 72 6.45 11.41 8.86
C SER A 72 7.72 11.64 9.67
N ARG A 73 8.70 10.73 9.56
CA ARG A 73 9.98 10.76 10.29
C ARG A 73 9.82 10.79 11.81
N GLN A 74 8.69 10.28 12.29
CA GLN A 74 8.45 10.14 13.73
C GLN A 74 9.01 8.81 14.23
N THR A 75 8.97 8.62 15.56
CA THR A 75 9.50 7.42 16.19
C THR A 75 8.75 6.16 15.72
N HIS A 76 9.40 5.02 15.83
CA HIS A 76 8.83 3.72 15.44
C HIS A 76 7.60 3.33 16.26
N GLU A 77 7.36 4.02 17.37
CA GLU A 77 6.27 3.70 18.29
C GLU A 77 5.01 4.51 18.03
N ALA A 78 4.97 5.29 16.95
CA ALA A 78 3.82 6.13 16.65
C ALA A 78 2.54 5.33 16.36
N LEU A 79 2.66 4.18 15.74
CA LEU A 79 1.53 3.31 15.45
C LEU A 79 1.37 2.29 16.60
N ARG A 80 0.31 2.44 17.39
CA ARG A 80 0.02 1.52 18.49
C ARG A 80 -0.66 0.24 18.00
N SER A 81 -1.63 0.37 17.11
CA SER A 81 -2.34 -0.78 16.58
C SER A 81 -3.03 -0.45 15.26
N VAL A 82 -3.29 -1.50 14.48
CA VAL A 82 -4.12 -1.43 13.28
C VAL A 82 -5.14 -2.55 13.39
N SER A 83 -6.39 -2.24 13.16
CA SER A 83 -7.43 -3.26 13.07
C SER A 83 -8.18 -3.13 11.76
N LEU A 84 -8.62 -4.27 11.22
CA LEU A 84 -9.38 -4.32 9.98
C LEU A 84 -10.82 -4.66 10.31
N LYS A 85 -11.75 -3.77 9.95
CA LYS A 85 -13.19 -4.01 10.07
C LYS A 85 -13.83 -3.81 8.70
N GLY A 86 -14.17 -4.92 8.04
CA GLY A 86 -14.63 -4.87 6.66
C GLY A 86 -13.52 -4.35 5.76
N ALA A 87 -13.75 -3.21 5.12
CA ALA A 87 -12.77 -2.55 4.26
C ALA A 87 -12.08 -1.36 4.94
N LYS A 88 -12.25 -1.20 6.24
CA LYS A 88 -11.68 -0.07 6.99
C LYS A 88 -10.51 -0.52 7.83
N LEU A 89 -9.35 0.10 7.61
CA LEU A 89 -8.18 -0.07 8.48
C LEU A 89 -8.21 1.06 9.52
N ILE A 90 -8.40 0.69 10.77
CA ILE A 90 -8.51 1.63 11.87
C ILE A 90 -7.16 1.72 12.56
N LEU A 91 -6.55 2.90 12.51
CA LEU A 91 -5.23 3.17 13.06
C LEU A 91 -5.36 3.81 14.42
N THR A 92 -4.72 3.21 15.42
CA THR A 92 -4.58 3.85 16.73
C THR A 92 -3.16 4.37 16.83
N LEU A 93 -3.04 5.69 16.92
CA LEU A 93 -1.75 6.38 16.96
C LEU A 93 -1.46 6.86 18.38
N GLN A 94 -0.19 7.08 18.67
CA GLN A 94 0.24 7.63 19.96
C GLN A 94 1.34 8.66 19.74
N GLY A 95 1.57 9.46 20.78
CA GLY A 95 2.57 10.52 20.69
C GLY A 95 2.15 11.66 19.77
N PRO A 96 3.10 12.41 19.20
CA PRO A 96 2.80 13.58 18.38
C PRO A 96 1.93 13.30 17.15
N LEU A 97 2.06 12.10 16.56
CA LEU A 97 1.27 11.76 15.36
C LEU A 97 -0.22 11.66 15.63
N ALA A 98 -0.62 11.34 16.86
CA ALA A 98 -2.04 11.22 17.23
C ALA A 98 -2.81 12.54 17.00
N LYS A 99 -2.11 13.67 16.97
CA LYS A 99 -2.72 15.01 16.80
C LYS A 99 -2.16 15.76 15.60
N SER A 100 -1.55 15.06 14.65
CA SER A 100 -0.90 15.70 13.52
C SER A 100 -1.90 16.06 12.43
N ALA A 101 -2.06 17.34 12.14
CA ALA A 101 -2.88 17.81 11.03
C ALA A 101 -2.25 17.43 9.68
N ILE A 102 -0.92 17.35 9.62
CA ILE A 102 -0.21 16.93 8.40
C ILE A 102 -0.54 15.48 8.09
N LEU A 103 -0.50 14.61 9.09
CA LEU A 103 -0.82 13.20 8.89
C LEU A 103 -2.30 13.01 8.50
N GLU A 104 -3.22 13.76 9.10
CA GLU A 104 -4.63 13.72 8.69
C GLU A 104 -4.78 14.05 7.21
N ALA A 105 -4.08 15.10 6.75
CA ALA A 105 -4.12 15.49 5.34
C ALA A 105 -3.51 14.41 4.43
N ASP A 106 -2.42 13.80 4.87
CA ASP A 106 -1.77 12.73 4.12
C ASP A 106 -2.69 11.52 4.00
N ILE A 107 -3.37 11.16 5.08
CA ILE A 107 -4.33 10.05 5.08
C ILE A 107 -5.51 10.36 4.17
N ALA A 108 -6.02 11.59 4.18
CA ALA A 108 -7.11 11.98 3.30
C ALA A 108 -6.72 11.85 1.82
N ARG A 109 -5.49 12.24 1.47
CA ARG A 109 -4.97 12.06 0.11
C ARG A 109 -4.80 10.59 -0.24
N GLU A 110 -4.27 9.81 0.70
CA GLU A 110 -4.06 8.38 0.48
C GLU A 110 -5.39 7.65 0.27
N ASN A 111 -6.44 8.04 0.99
CA ASN A 111 -7.76 7.44 0.84
C ASN A 111 -8.34 7.61 -0.57
N LYS A 112 -7.96 8.66 -1.29
CA LYS A 112 -8.36 8.81 -2.69
C LYS A 112 -7.76 7.70 -3.56
N HIS A 113 -6.52 7.31 -3.27
CA HIS A 113 -5.88 6.19 -3.97
C HIS A 113 -6.47 4.85 -3.56
N LEU A 114 -6.64 4.64 -2.25
CA LEU A 114 -7.11 3.36 -1.71
C LEU A 114 -8.57 3.07 -2.07
N SER A 115 -9.37 4.09 -2.36
CA SER A 115 -10.78 3.92 -2.70
C SER A 115 -10.97 3.03 -3.94
N VAL A 116 -10.01 3.05 -4.89
CA VAL A 116 -10.11 2.20 -6.09
C VAL A 116 -9.94 0.71 -5.75
N LEU A 117 -9.35 0.40 -4.61
CA LEU A 117 -9.24 -0.96 -4.09
C LEU A 117 -10.34 -1.30 -3.10
N GLY A 118 -11.22 -0.34 -2.79
CA GLY A 118 -12.30 -0.53 -1.83
C GLY A 118 -11.90 -0.40 -0.37
N TYR A 119 -10.72 0.16 -0.07
CA TYR A 119 -10.22 0.28 1.30
C TYR A 119 -10.16 1.74 1.75
N GLN A 120 -10.16 1.92 3.07
CA GLN A 120 -10.11 3.24 3.70
C GLN A 120 -9.31 3.17 4.99
N LEU A 121 -8.42 4.16 5.20
CA LEU A 121 -7.71 4.34 6.46
C LEU A 121 -8.51 5.30 7.35
N ILE A 122 -8.63 4.95 8.62
CA ILE A 122 -9.35 5.77 9.61
C ILE A 122 -8.47 5.89 10.85
N ILE A 123 -8.32 7.10 11.37
CA ILE A 123 -7.67 7.34 12.66
C ILE A 123 -8.74 7.18 13.75
N ALA A 124 -8.47 6.27 14.68
CA ALA A 124 -9.37 6.05 15.80
C ALA A 124 -9.33 7.21 16.81
#